data_d8622d944b77276fafbf945a8d10fd67
#
_entry.id   d8622d944b77276fafbf945a8d10fd67
#
_cell.length_a   1.000
_cell.length_b   1.000
_cell.length_c   1.000
_cell.angle_alpha   90.00
_cell.angle_beta   90.00
_cell.angle_gamma   90.00
#
_symmetry.space_group_name_H-M   'P 1'
#
loop_
_entity.id
_entity.type
_entity.pdbx_description
1 polymer ?
#
loop_
_entity_poly.entity_id
_entity_poly.type
_entity_poly.pdbx_seq_one_letter_code
_entity_poly.pdbx_strand_id
1 'polypeptide(L)'
;MLGVTPQDFPRGELNGVDFKQEVFIGVPAQLLSRRPDIQQAEYNLKIAFYNTNIAHANLYPSLSLTGDVALKGLPTSWALSFIGKLVQPIFKAGSNRANYKIAQSQQREALLEFEHKLLEAGSEVNTALVQCHTARSKTNLRIRQIETLESAVYSTRQLMSHSEATYLEVLTAQQSLLSARLQQVSDRFEGIQGVINLYRALGGGVDTSVETPIEKNPIFKCKRNK
;
A
#
# COMPACT_ATOMS: atom_id res chain seq x y z
N MET A 1 -15.64 -3.93 0.36
CA MET A 1 -17.02 -3.54 0.77
C MET A 1 -17.25 -4.11 2.15
N LEU A 2 -17.58 -3.27 3.15
CA LEU A 2 -17.67 -3.69 4.56
C LEU A 2 -18.94 -4.48 4.91
N GLY A 3 -19.86 -4.73 3.97
CA GLY A 3 -21.08 -5.53 4.17
C GLY A 3 -22.03 -5.03 5.27
N VAL A 4 -21.79 -3.84 5.80
CA VAL A 4 -22.58 -3.24 6.88
C VAL A 4 -23.44 -2.11 6.30
N THR A 5 -24.69 -2.05 6.70
CA THR A 5 -25.59 -0.93 6.35
C THR A 5 -25.00 0.39 6.84
N PRO A 6 -25.16 1.50 6.08
CA PRO A 6 -24.68 2.80 6.50
C PRO A 6 -25.23 3.16 7.89
N GLN A 7 -24.34 3.41 8.84
CA GLN A 7 -24.68 3.86 10.18
C GLN A 7 -24.46 5.37 10.27
N ASP A 8 -25.33 6.07 11.00
CA ASP A 8 -25.11 7.47 11.34
C ASP A 8 -23.95 7.58 12.34
N PHE A 9 -22.85 8.18 11.89
CA PHE A 9 -21.71 8.47 12.77
C PHE A 9 -21.86 9.88 13.36
N PRO A 10 -21.63 10.06 14.67
CA PRO A 10 -21.59 11.39 15.26
C PRO A 10 -20.46 12.19 14.59
N ARG A 11 -20.82 13.27 13.92
CA ARG A 11 -19.85 14.16 13.24
C ARG A 11 -19.26 15.10 14.28
N GLY A 12 -17.96 14.98 14.52
CA GLY A 12 -17.21 15.93 15.37
C GLY A 12 -17.01 17.28 14.68
N GLU A 13 -16.69 18.30 15.46
CA GLU A 13 -16.31 19.61 14.91
C GLU A 13 -14.91 19.57 14.31
N LEU A 14 -14.76 20.19 13.14
CA LEU A 14 -13.49 20.31 12.42
C LEU A 14 -12.40 21.02 13.25
N ASN A 15 -12.83 21.89 14.17
CA ASN A 15 -11.95 22.67 15.03
C ASN A 15 -11.29 21.85 16.15
N GLY A 16 -11.82 20.68 16.51
CA GLY A 16 -11.30 19.83 17.58
C GLY A 16 -10.19 18.86 17.14
N VAL A 17 -9.91 18.77 15.86
CA VAL A 17 -8.92 17.82 15.33
C VAL A 17 -7.55 18.50 15.22
N ASP A 18 -6.72 18.35 16.25
CA ASP A 18 -5.35 18.86 16.27
C ASP A 18 -4.37 17.68 16.10
N PHE A 19 -3.81 17.56 14.90
CA PHE A 19 -2.79 16.55 14.60
C PHE A 19 -1.41 17.10 14.97
N LYS A 20 -1.04 17.00 16.24
CA LYS A 20 0.30 17.39 16.77
C LYS A 20 1.44 16.46 16.38
N GLN A 21 1.23 15.48 15.52
CA GLN A 21 2.28 14.58 15.13
C GLN A 21 3.31 15.28 14.24
N GLU A 22 4.50 15.49 14.79
CA GLU A 22 5.69 15.75 13.99
C GLU A 22 6.00 14.51 13.16
N VAL A 23 5.65 14.56 11.90
CA VAL A 23 5.97 13.48 10.97
C VAL A 23 7.44 13.62 10.59
N PHE A 24 8.28 12.77 11.17
CA PHE A 24 9.70 12.74 10.86
C PHE A 24 9.93 12.39 9.38
N ILE A 25 10.80 13.18 8.74
CA ILE A 25 11.28 12.94 7.38
C ILE A 25 12.20 11.73 7.45
N GLY A 26 11.76 10.62 6.89
CA GLY A 26 12.51 9.37 6.82
C GLY A 26 11.60 8.18 7.12
N VAL A 27 11.04 7.59 6.08
CA VAL A 27 10.21 6.40 6.25
C VAL A 27 11.15 5.21 6.29
N PRO A 28 11.26 4.48 7.42
CA PRO A 28 12.02 3.24 7.45
C PRO A 28 11.41 2.26 6.43
N ALA A 29 12.26 1.61 5.63
CA ALA A 29 11.83 0.60 4.66
C ALA A 29 10.94 -0.50 5.28
N GLN A 30 11.06 -0.70 6.61
CA GLN A 30 10.23 -1.60 7.41
C GLN A 30 8.74 -1.22 7.44
N LEU A 31 8.39 0.05 7.28
CA LEU A 31 6.98 0.48 7.22
C LEU A 31 6.36 0.16 5.86
N LEU A 32 7.16 0.24 4.80
CA LEU A 32 6.73 -0.15 3.45
C LEU A 32 6.40 -1.65 3.36
N SER A 33 7.09 -2.50 4.12
CA SER A 33 6.81 -3.95 4.14
C SER A 33 5.44 -4.33 4.74
N ARG A 34 4.78 -3.40 5.44
CA ARG A 34 3.42 -3.61 5.97
C ARG A 34 2.32 -3.36 4.94
N ARG A 35 2.65 -2.75 3.81
CA ARG A 35 1.68 -2.46 2.75
C ARG A 35 1.25 -3.76 2.05
N PRO A 36 -0.07 -4.00 1.91
CA PRO A 36 -0.57 -5.23 1.28
C PRO A 36 -0.25 -5.33 -0.21
N ASP A 37 -0.15 -4.20 -0.93
CA ASP A 37 0.22 -4.16 -2.35
C ASP A 37 1.68 -4.58 -2.57
N ILE A 38 2.60 -4.17 -1.69
CA ILE A 38 4.00 -4.59 -1.73
C ILE A 38 4.13 -6.07 -1.37
N GLN A 39 3.40 -6.53 -0.35
CA GLN A 39 3.35 -7.95 0.00
C GLN A 39 2.82 -8.80 -1.16
N GLN A 40 1.77 -8.34 -1.84
CA GLN A 40 1.24 -9.02 -3.02
C GLN A 40 2.29 -9.13 -4.14
N ALA A 41 3.00 -8.05 -4.44
CA ALA A 41 4.06 -8.04 -5.46
C ALA A 41 5.22 -8.99 -5.06
N GLU A 42 5.59 -9.03 -3.77
CA GLU A 42 6.58 -9.98 -3.24
C GLU A 42 6.13 -11.43 -3.41
N TYR A 43 4.88 -11.75 -3.09
CA TYR A 43 4.34 -13.10 -3.30
C TYR A 43 4.27 -13.47 -4.78
N ASN A 44 3.92 -12.55 -5.67
CA ASN A 44 3.93 -12.77 -7.12
C ASN A 44 5.36 -13.09 -7.60
N LEU A 45 6.35 -12.38 -7.11
CA LEU A 45 7.76 -12.67 -7.40
C LEU A 45 8.17 -14.06 -6.90
N LYS A 46 7.74 -14.45 -5.69
CA LYS A 46 7.99 -15.80 -5.15
C LYS A 46 7.33 -16.88 -6.02
N ILE A 47 6.11 -16.66 -6.47
CA ILE A 47 5.40 -17.58 -7.39
C ILE A 47 6.16 -17.73 -8.70
N ALA A 48 6.59 -16.62 -9.32
CA ALA A 48 7.35 -16.64 -10.55
C ALA A 48 8.71 -17.38 -10.38
N PHE A 49 9.38 -17.20 -9.23
CA PHE A 49 10.59 -17.95 -8.89
C PHE A 49 10.33 -19.46 -8.81
N TYR A 50 9.28 -19.89 -8.10
CA TYR A 50 8.94 -21.31 -8.03
C TYR A 50 8.52 -21.89 -9.37
N ASN A 51 7.78 -21.14 -10.21
CA ASN A 51 7.43 -21.55 -11.55
C ASN A 51 8.68 -21.75 -12.44
N THR A 52 9.70 -20.90 -12.29
CA THR A 52 10.98 -21.07 -13.00
C THR A 52 11.69 -22.35 -12.56
N ASN A 53 11.67 -22.67 -11.25
CA ASN A 53 12.25 -23.91 -10.73
C ASN A 53 11.48 -25.14 -11.21
N ILE A 54 10.15 -25.08 -11.29
CA ILE A 54 9.31 -26.16 -11.87
C ILE A 54 9.64 -26.36 -13.34
N ALA A 55 9.73 -25.27 -14.13
CA ALA A 55 10.10 -25.34 -15.54
C ALA A 55 11.52 -25.91 -15.73
N HIS A 56 12.43 -25.59 -14.83
CA HIS A 56 13.78 -26.17 -14.81
C HIS A 56 13.76 -27.66 -14.48
N ALA A 57 12.97 -28.08 -13.49
CA ALA A 57 12.83 -29.48 -13.10
C ALA A 57 12.27 -30.35 -14.25
N ASN A 58 11.40 -29.77 -15.10
CA ASN A 58 10.85 -30.44 -16.27
C ASN A 58 11.88 -30.74 -17.40
N LEU A 59 13.12 -30.21 -17.27
CA LEU A 59 14.22 -30.60 -18.15
C LEU A 59 14.87 -31.93 -17.77
N TYR A 60 14.67 -32.39 -16.53
CA TYR A 60 15.19 -33.65 -16.02
C TYR A 60 14.19 -34.78 -16.20
N PRO A 61 14.69 -36.04 -16.26
CA PRO A 61 13.80 -37.19 -16.33
C PRO A 61 12.94 -37.30 -15.06
N SER A 62 11.66 -37.61 -15.24
CA SER A 62 10.76 -37.88 -14.12
C SER A 62 10.78 -39.37 -13.74
N LEU A 63 10.94 -39.65 -12.46
CA LEU A 63 10.82 -40.95 -11.86
C LEU A 63 9.45 -41.09 -11.21
N SER A 64 8.58 -41.96 -11.77
CA SER A 64 7.31 -42.29 -11.11
C SER A 64 7.38 -43.68 -10.51
N LEU A 65 7.01 -43.80 -9.25
CA LEU A 65 6.90 -45.04 -8.52
C LEU A 65 5.41 -45.31 -8.26
N THR A 66 4.87 -46.39 -8.86
CA THR A 66 3.48 -46.77 -8.66
C THR A 66 3.46 -48.11 -7.92
N GLY A 67 2.77 -48.19 -6.80
CA GLY A 67 2.59 -49.39 -6.02
C GLY A 67 1.11 -49.76 -6.00
N ASP A 68 0.75 -50.94 -6.48
CA ASP A 68 -0.61 -51.51 -6.41
C ASP A 68 -0.64 -52.65 -5.37
N VAL A 69 -1.56 -52.57 -4.42
CA VAL A 69 -1.84 -53.63 -3.48
C VAL A 69 -3.13 -54.34 -3.92
N ALA A 70 -3.03 -55.46 -4.54
CA ALA A 70 -4.20 -56.26 -4.92
C ALA A 70 -4.46 -57.34 -3.84
N LEU A 71 -5.53 -57.15 -3.07
CA LEU A 71 -6.06 -58.18 -2.16
C LEU A 71 -7.02 -59.12 -2.96
N LYS A 72 -6.48 -60.15 -3.54
CA LYS A 72 -7.32 -61.28 -4.07
C LYS A 72 -7.51 -62.28 -2.94
N GLY A 73 -8.74 -62.58 -2.62
CA GLY A 73 -9.27 -63.35 -1.49
C GLY A 73 -8.75 -64.78 -1.20
N LEU A 74 -7.42 -64.96 -1.29
CA LEU A 74 -6.73 -66.16 -0.84
C LEU A 74 -5.57 -65.73 0.08
N PRO A 75 -5.38 -66.42 1.21
CA PRO A 75 -4.45 -65.97 2.28
C PRO A 75 -2.95 -66.05 1.93
N THR A 76 -2.58 -66.39 0.72
CA THR A 76 -1.18 -66.59 0.30
C THR A 76 -0.72 -65.77 -0.89
N SER A 77 -1.54 -64.87 -1.46
CA SER A 77 -1.13 -64.05 -2.61
C SER A 77 -1.06 -62.57 -2.29
N TRP A 78 -0.05 -62.20 -1.54
CA TRP A 78 0.39 -60.82 -1.44
C TRP A 78 1.20 -60.48 -2.69
N ALA A 79 0.58 -59.90 -3.71
CA ALA A 79 1.31 -59.35 -4.84
C ALA A 79 1.56 -57.86 -4.58
N LEU A 80 2.73 -57.56 -4.05
CA LEU A 80 3.23 -56.20 -3.99
C LEU A 80 4.02 -55.95 -5.27
N SER A 81 3.43 -55.26 -6.25
CA SER A 81 4.13 -54.91 -7.48
C SER A 81 4.55 -53.43 -7.40
N PHE A 82 5.84 -53.19 -7.26
CA PHE A 82 6.45 -51.86 -7.43
C PHE A 82 6.92 -51.73 -8.88
N ILE A 83 6.28 -50.86 -9.64
CA ILE A 83 6.72 -50.55 -11.01
C ILE A 83 7.36 -49.17 -10.98
N GLY A 84 8.69 -49.11 -11.11
CA GLY A 84 9.45 -47.91 -11.35
C GLY A 84 9.47 -47.58 -12.83
N LYS A 85 8.92 -46.42 -13.22
CA LYS A 85 8.96 -45.96 -14.62
C LYS A 85 9.79 -44.67 -14.70
N LEU A 86 10.91 -44.74 -15.43
CA LEU A 86 11.72 -43.61 -15.80
C LEU A 86 11.28 -43.10 -17.17
N VAL A 87 10.72 -41.88 -17.20
CA VAL A 87 10.29 -41.25 -18.47
C VAL A 87 11.14 -40.04 -18.73
N GLN A 88 11.93 -40.08 -19.82
CA GLN A 88 12.66 -38.91 -20.31
C GLN A 88 11.98 -38.45 -21.62
N PRO A 89 11.46 -37.20 -21.66
CA PRO A 89 10.82 -36.66 -22.86
C PRO A 89 11.86 -36.20 -23.89
N ILE A 90 12.43 -37.13 -24.68
CA ILE A 90 13.49 -36.85 -25.66
C ILE A 90 13.00 -35.91 -26.77
N PHE A 91 11.77 -36.10 -27.25
CA PHE A 91 11.18 -35.31 -28.33
C PHE A 91 10.54 -33.98 -27.88
N LYS A 92 10.34 -33.76 -26.58
CA LYS A 92 9.81 -32.50 -26.01
C LYS A 92 10.94 -31.54 -25.52
N ALA A 93 12.19 -31.88 -25.74
CA ALA A 93 13.33 -31.09 -25.22
C ALA A 93 13.32 -29.61 -25.69
N GLY A 94 12.86 -29.34 -26.91
CA GLY A 94 12.73 -27.99 -27.44
C GLY A 94 11.61 -27.18 -26.73
N SER A 95 10.45 -27.81 -26.51
CA SER A 95 9.32 -27.17 -25.81
C SER A 95 9.65 -26.89 -24.34
N ASN A 96 10.26 -27.83 -23.63
CA ASN A 96 10.64 -27.65 -22.23
C ASN A 96 11.70 -26.53 -22.08
N ARG A 97 12.63 -26.44 -23.02
CA ARG A 97 13.64 -25.36 -23.05
C ARG A 97 13.02 -24.00 -23.33
N ALA A 98 12.02 -23.95 -24.23
CA ALA A 98 11.26 -22.74 -24.50
C ALA A 98 10.46 -22.31 -23.26
N ASN A 99 9.75 -23.23 -22.61
CA ASN A 99 8.99 -22.98 -21.38
C ASN A 99 9.88 -22.47 -20.24
N TYR A 100 11.09 -23.03 -20.09
CA TYR A 100 12.05 -22.54 -19.10
C TYR A 100 12.49 -21.10 -19.39
N LYS A 101 12.77 -20.75 -20.64
CA LYS A 101 13.10 -19.37 -21.02
C LYS A 101 11.95 -18.40 -20.81
N ILE A 102 10.72 -18.84 -21.08
CA ILE A 102 9.52 -18.05 -20.81
C ILE A 102 9.38 -17.79 -19.31
N ALA A 103 9.51 -18.84 -18.49
CA ALA A 103 9.45 -18.71 -17.03
C ALA A 103 10.54 -17.78 -16.47
N GLN A 104 11.76 -17.81 -17.00
CA GLN A 104 12.81 -16.87 -16.64
C GLN A 104 12.45 -15.43 -16.99
N SER A 105 11.85 -15.20 -18.15
CA SER A 105 11.40 -13.86 -18.55
C SER A 105 10.27 -13.35 -17.65
N GLN A 106 9.31 -14.21 -17.30
CA GLN A 106 8.23 -13.89 -16.36
C GLN A 106 8.75 -13.61 -14.94
N GLN A 107 9.78 -14.33 -14.49
CA GLN A 107 10.43 -14.05 -13.21
C GLN A 107 11.08 -12.67 -13.22
N ARG A 108 11.75 -12.31 -14.32
CA ARG A 108 12.36 -10.98 -14.48
C ARG A 108 11.32 -9.86 -14.52
N GLU A 109 10.19 -10.10 -15.20
CA GLU A 109 9.05 -9.20 -15.23
C GLU A 109 8.49 -8.97 -13.82
N ALA A 110 8.22 -10.05 -13.06
CA ALA A 110 7.75 -9.96 -11.68
C ALA A 110 8.73 -9.22 -10.75
N LEU A 111 10.04 -9.34 -10.98
CA LEU A 111 11.05 -8.58 -10.24
C LEU A 111 10.94 -7.08 -10.53
N LEU A 112 10.82 -6.71 -11.80
CA LEU A 112 10.68 -5.31 -12.20
C LEU A 112 9.36 -4.71 -11.70
N GLU A 113 8.28 -5.48 -11.70
CA GLU A 113 7.00 -5.07 -11.10
C GLU A 113 7.12 -4.82 -9.60
N PHE A 114 7.83 -5.68 -8.88
CA PHE A 114 8.09 -5.49 -7.45
C PHE A 114 8.89 -4.22 -7.19
N GLU A 115 9.98 -3.99 -7.95
CA GLU A 115 10.78 -2.77 -7.86
C GLU A 115 9.94 -1.52 -8.17
N HIS A 116 9.11 -1.58 -9.22
CA HIS A 116 8.21 -0.49 -9.57
C HIS A 116 7.21 -0.17 -8.45
N LYS A 117 6.59 -1.18 -7.84
CA LYS A 117 5.68 -1.01 -6.71
C LYS A 117 6.36 -0.38 -5.50
N LEU A 118 7.62 -0.73 -5.25
CA LEU A 118 8.40 -0.14 -4.18
C LEU A 118 8.67 1.36 -4.42
N LEU A 119 9.02 1.72 -5.65
CA LEU A 119 9.24 3.12 -6.05
C LEU A 119 7.94 3.93 -6.00
N GLU A 120 6.83 3.37 -6.47
CA GLU A 120 5.50 3.98 -6.42
C GLU A 120 5.10 4.28 -4.97
N ALA A 121 5.25 3.31 -4.08
CA ALA A 121 4.96 3.48 -2.66
C ALA A 121 5.84 4.56 -2.00
N GLY A 122 7.13 4.60 -2.33
CA GLY A 122 8.02 5.67 -1.87
C GLY A 122 7.61 7.06 -2.36
N SER A 123 7.17 7.16 -3.62
CA SER A 123 6.65 8.40 -4.20
C SER A 123 5.35 8.85 -3.54
N GLU A 124 4.42 7.93 -3.25
CA GLU A 124 3.17 8.24 -2.54
C GLU A 124 3.44 8.80 -1.15
N VAL A 125 4.35 8.17 -0.40
CA VAL A 125 4.73 8.66 0.94
C VAL A 125 5.35 10.05 0.86
N ASN A 126 6.27 10.28 -0.08
CA ASN A 126 6.90 11.59 -0.26
C ASN A 126 5.86 12.65 -0.63
N THR A 127 4.93 12.34 -1.53
CA THR A 127 3.84 13.23 -1.92
C THR A 127 2.95 13.59 -0.73
N ALA A 128 2.58 12.60 0.10
CA ALA A 128 1.76 12.83 1.29
C ALA A 128 2.50 13.68 2.34
N LEU A 129 3.81 13.47 2.52
CA LEU A 129 4.65 14.30 3.40
C LEU A 129 4.70 15.76 2.94
N VAL A 130 4.94 15.99 1.64
CA VAL A 130 4.95 17.33 1.06
C VAL A 130 3.59 17.98 1.20
N GLN A 131 2.49 17.25 1.01
CA GLN A 131 1.14 17.74 1.20
C GLN A 131 0.90 18.19 2.64
N CYS A 132 1.29 17.40 3.64
CA CYS A 132 1.19 17.75 5.06
C CYS A 132 2.00 19.00 5.39
N HIS A 133 3.25 19.09 4.93
CA HIS A 133 4.11 20.24 5.17
C HIS A 133 3.54 21.52 4.52
N THR A 134 3.07 21.42 3.28
CA THR A 134 2.47 22.53 2.54
C THR A 134 1.19 23.01 3.21
N ALA A 135 0.31 22.11 3.67
CA ALA A 135 -0.92 22.46 4.35
C ALA A 135 -0.64 23.23 5.67
N ARG A 136 0.38 22.81 6.45
CA ARG A 136 0.80 23.54 7.65
C ARG A 136 1.29 24.95 7.33
N SER A 137 2.12 25.08 6.31
CA SER A 137 2.64 26.38 5.88
C SER A 137 1.52 27.30 5.39
N LYS A 138 0.58 26.77 4.58
CA LYS A 138 -0.62 27.51 4.14
C LYS A 138 -1.45 28.00 5.32
N THR A 139 -1.72 27.14 6.31
CA THR A 139 -2.53 27.47 7.49
C THR A 139 -1.91 28.65 8.26
N ASN A 140 -0.60 28.63 8.49
CA ASN A 140 0.10 29.71 9.19
C ASN A 140 0.05 31.04 8.42
N LEU A 141 0.21 31.00 7.10
CA LEU A 141 0.10 32.19 6.25
C LEU A 141 -1.34 32.71 6.22
N ARG A 142 -2.33 31.82 6.19
CA ARG A 142 -3.74 32.19 6.17
C ARG A 142 -4.18 32.89 7.46
N ILE A 143 -3.70 32.44 8.61
CA ILE A 143 -3.96 33.09 9.90
C ILE A 143 -3.47 34.55 9.86
N ARG A 144 -2.22 34.75 9.42
CA ARG A 144 -1.66 36.13 9.30
C ARG A 144 -2.42 36.99 8.29
N GLN A 145 -2.86 36.40 7.18
CA GLN A 145 -3.67 37.09 6.19
C GLN A 145 -5.01 37.55 6.77
N ILE A 146 -5.69 36.68 7.54
CA ILE A 146 -6.97 37.01 8.18
C ILE A 146 -6.78 38.13 9.17
N GLU A 147 -5.75 38.08 10.04
CA GLU A 147 -5.44 39.16 11.00
C GLU A 147 -5.23 40.50 10.29
N THR A 148 -4.48 40.49 9.18
CA THR A 148 -4.26 41.70 8.38
C THR A 148 -5.55 42.22 7.74
N LEU A 149 -6.40 41.33 7.20
CA LEU A 149 -7.68 41.71 6.60
C LEU A 149 -8.69 42.19 7.64
N GLU A 150 -8.68 41.65 8.86
CA GLU A 150 -9.49 42.16 9.97
C GLU A 150 -9.09 43.60 10.37
N SER A 151 -7.79 43.84 10.43
CA SER A 151 -7.26 45.19 10.68
C SER A 151 -7.63 46.15 9.53
N ALA A 152 -7.55 45.68 8.27
CA ALA A 152 -7.95 46.47 7.11
C ALA A 152 -9.44 46.85 7.14
N VAL A 153 -10.31 45.88 7.45
CA VAL A 153 -11.78 46.11 7.58
C VAL A 153 -12.06 47.11 8.70
N TYR A 154 -11.35 47.00 9.83
CA TYR A 154 -11.52 47.92 10.93
C TYR A 154 -11.12 49.34 10.51
N SER A 155 -9.94 49.53 9.91
CA SER A 155 -9.43 50.85 9.46
C SER A 155 -10.34 51.47 8.40
N THR A 156 -10.81 50.68 7.41
CA THR A 156 -11.73 51.16 6.36
C THR A 156 -13.07 51.61 6.94
N ARG A 157 -13.59 50.93 7.97
CA ARG A 157 -14.80 51.36 8.67
C ARG A 157 -14.60 52.69 9.42
N GLN A 158 -13.42 52.90 10.05
CA GLN A 158 -13.11 54.15 10.68
C GLN A 158 -13.03 55.30 9.66
N LEU A 159 -12.32 55.09 8.52
CA LEU A 159 -12.24 56.08 7.46
C LEU A 159 -13.62 56.43 6.90
N MET A 160 -14.51 55.41 6.74
CA MET A 160 -15.90 55.68 6.32
C MET A 160 -16.64 56.55 7.34
N SER A 161 -16.43 56.37 8.65
CA SER A 161 -17.07 57.22 9.69
C SER A 161 -16.60 58.68 9.64
N HIS A 162 -15.41 58.94 9.09
CA HIS A 162 -14.86 60.26 8.86
C HIS A 162 -15.14 60.80 7.45
N SER A 163 -15.96 60.09 6.64
CA SER A 163 -16.30 60.45 5.26
C SER A 163 -15.09 60.39 4.30
N GLU A 164 -14.03 59.72 4.65
CA GLU A 164 -12.81 59.54 3.83
C GLU A 164 -12.81 58.25 3.00
N ALA A 165 -13.73 57.31 3.28
CA ALA A 165 -13.90 56.06 2.51
C ALA A 165 -15.36 55.87 2.11
N THR A 166 -15.55 55.19 0.99
CA THR A 166 -16.88 54.82 0.45
C THR A 166 -17.39 53.52 1.06
N TYR A 167 -18.72 53.33 1.08
CA TYR A 167 -19.35 52.10 1.53
C TYR A 167 -18.89 50.89 0.67
N LEU A 168 -18.58 51.09 -0.62
CA LEU A 168 -18.07 50.08 -1.51
C LEU A 168 -16.72 49.52 -1.08
N GLU A 169 -15.83 50.39 -0.58
CA GLU A 169 -14.51 49.97 -0.08
C GLU A 169 -14.64 49.11 1.18
N VAL A 170 -15.53 49.42 2.10
CA VAL A 170 -15.83 48.58 3.28
C VAL A 170 -16.39 47.23 2.86
N LEU A 171 -17.31 47.22 1.90
CA LEU A 171 -17.90 45.99 1.41
C LEU A 171 -16.85 45.07 0.72
N THR A 172 -15.94 45.67 -0.05
CA THR A 172 -14.84 44.96 -0.72
C THR A 172 -13.86 44.35 0.30
N ALA A 173 -13.52 45.11 1.34
CA ALA A 173 -12.67 44.60 2.42
C ALA A 173 -13.33 43.45 3.16
N GLN A 174 -14.63 43.54 3.46
CA GLN A 174 -15.39 42.47 4.11
C GLN A 174 -15.49 41.23 3.23
N GLN A 175 -15.70 41.37 1.92
CA GLN A 175 -15.74 40.27 0.96
C GLN A 175 -14.39 39.54 0.92
N SER A 176 -13.29 40.30 0.94
CA SER A 176 -11.93 39.73 0.98
C SER A 176 -11.68 38.94 2.27
N LEU A 177 -12.11 39.45 3.42
CA LEU A 177 -12.03 38.78 4.70
C LEU A 177 -12.85 37.49 4.71
N LEU A 178 -14.10 37.54 4.22
CA LEU A 178 -14.96 36.37 4.14
C LEU A 178 -14.34 35.29 3.27
N SER A 179 -13.81 35.68 2.10
CA SER A 179 -13.11 34.76 1.19
C SER A 179 -11.89 34.10 1.87
N ALA A 180 -11.10 34.88 2.60
CA ALA A 180 -9.95 34.34 3.33
C ALA A 180 -10.37 33.33 4.45
N ARG A 181 -11.46 33.61 5.16
CA ARG A 181 -12.01 32.68 6.17
C ARG A 181 -12.54 31.39 5.56
N LEU A 182 -13.22 31.47 4.43
CA LEU A 182 -13.67 30.26 3.71
C LEU A 182 -12.49 29.41 3.22
N GLN A 183 -11.43 30.07 2.72
CA GLN A 183 -10.21 29.37 2.31
C GLN A 183 -9.48 28.75 3.51
N GLN A 184 -9.55 29.34 4.70
CA GLN A 184 -8.99 28.75 5.92
C GLN A 184 -9.62 27.38 6.23
N VAL A 185 -10.94 27.26 6.05
CA VAL A 185 -11.64 25.97 6.24
C VAL A 185 -11.15 24.93 5.22
N SER A 186 -10.97 25.34 3.96
CA SER A 186 -10.44 24.48 2.90
C SER A 186 -9.00 24.02 3.20
N ASP A 187 -8.11 24.96 3.58
CA ASP A 187 -6.72 24.66 3.95
C ASP A 187 -6.64 23.67 5.12
N ARG A 188 -7.55 23.80 6.09
CA ARG A 188 -7.65 22.87 7.22
C ARG A 188 -8.08 21.48 6.79
N PHE A 189 -9.07 21.39 5.92
CA PHE A 189 -9.52 20.11 5.34
C PHE A 189 -8.40 19.43 4.54
N GLU A 190 -7.66 20.20 3.71
CA GLU A 190 -6.48 19.67 2.98
C GLU A 190 -5.42 19.12 3.95
N GLY A 191 -5.22 19.76 5.09
CA GLY A 191 -4.30 19.29 6.13
C GLY A 191 -4.70 17.92 6.70
N ILE A 192 -5.98 17.78 7.05
CA ILE A 192 -6.54 16.50 7.54
C ILE A 192 -6.41 15.40 6.48
N GLN A 193 -6.78 15.72 5.25
CA GLN A 193 -6.67 14.79 4.13
C GLN A 193 -5.21 14.35 3.90
N GLY A 194 -4.25 15.28 4.02
CA GLY A 194 -2.83 14.97 3.93
C GLY A 194 -2.38 13.94 4.99
N VAL A 195 -2.82 14.11 6.24
CA VAL A 195 -2.50 13.15 7.32
C VAL A 195 -3.13 11.77 7.05
N ILE A 196 -4.37 11.73 6.59
CA ILE A 196 -5.04 10.47 6.24
C ILE A 196 -4.32 9.77 5.09
N ASN A 197 -3.94 10.52 4.05
CA ASN A 197 -3.19 9.99 2.92
C ASN A 197 -1.82 9.44 3.36
N LEU A 198 -1.13 10.15 4.26
CA LEU A 198 0.13 9.69 4.82
C LEU A 198 -0.04 8.39 5.63
N TYR A 199 -1.07 8.32 6.49
CA TYR A 199 -1.37 7.11 7.25
C TYR A 199 -1.63 5.92 6.33
N ARG A 200 -2.40 6.13 5.25
CA ARG A 200 -2.66 5.10 4.22
C ARG A 200 -1.38 4.71 3.48
N ALA A 201 -0.57 5.68 3.06
CA ALA A 201 0.67 5.44 2.33
C ALA A 201 1.71 4.66 3.15
N LEU A 202 1.67 4.78 4.48
CA LEU A 202 2.50 4.02 5.42
C LEU A 202 1.97 2.60 5.70
N GLY A 203 0.85 2.20 5.09
CA GLY A 203 0.23 0.89 5.35
C GLY A 203 -0.56 0.83 6.65
N GLY A 204 -1.00 1.98 7.15
CA GLY A 204 -1.86 2.05 8.33
C GLY A 204 -3.22 1.40 8.09
N GLY A 205 -3.81 0.81 9.14
CA GLY A 205 -5.13 0.17 9.11
C GLY A 205 -5.10 -1.33 8.79
N VAL A 206 -3.93 -1.91 8.57
CA VAL A 206 -3.77 -3.36 8.49
C VAL A 206 -3.35 -3.87 9.87
N ASP A 207 -4.26 -4.52 10.58
CA ASP A 207 -3.93 -5.26 11.80
C ASP A 207 -3.02 -6.44 11.43
N THR A 208 -1.73 -6.30 11.68
CA THR A 208 -0.75 -7.39 11.50
C THR A 208 -0.87 -8.48 12.58
N SER A 209 -1.90 -8.43 13.42
CA SER A 209 -2.18 -9.43 14.45
C SER A 209 -2.75 -10.75 13.90
N VAL A 210 -3.02 -10.85 12.60
CA VAL A 210 -3.21 -12.14 11.94
C VAL A 210 -1.83 -12.78 11.79
N GLU A 211 -1.37 -13.43 12.86
CA GLU A 211 -0.26 -14.38 12.81
C GLU A 211 -0.49 -15.32 11.63
N THR A 212 0.35 -15.23 10.61
CA THR A 212 0.29 -16.14 9.47
C THR A 212 0.41 -17.57 10.00
N PRO A 213 -0.54 -18.48 9.68
CA PRO A 213 -0.54 -19.85 10.22
C PRO A 213 0.66 -20.69 9.74
N ILE A 214 1.54 -20.12 8.92
CA ILE A 214 2.63 -20.82 8.24
C ILE A 214 3.82 -21.09 9.18
N GLU A 215 3.99 -20.32 10.25
CA GLU A 215 5.14 -20.50 11.15
C GLU A 215 4.98 -21.65 12.16
N LYS A 216 3.78 -22.22 12.29
CA LYS A 216 3.51 -23.38 13.17
C LYS A 216 3.57 -24.74 12.48
N ASN A 217 3.93 -24.82 11.19
CA ASN A 217 4.03 -26.10 10.52
C ASN A 217 5.44 -26.70 10.76
N PRO A 218 5.58 -27.79 11.54
CA PRO A 218 6.89 -28.37 11.93
C PRO A 218 7.69 -28.93 10.76
N ILE A 219 7.12 -28.96 9.56
CA ILE A 219 7.76 -29.49 8.33
C ILE A 219 8.84 -28.56 7.79
N PHE A 220 8.83 -27.27 8.14
CA PHE A 220 9.79 -26.25 7.64
C PHE A 220 10.93 -25.89 8.58
N LYS A 221 11.20 -26.70 9.62
CA LYS A 221 12.46 -26.56 10.39
C LYS A 221 13.63 -27.12 9.59
N CYS A 222 14.09 -26.35 8.61
CA CYS A 222 15.38 -26.57 7.99
C CYS A 222 16.47 -26.31 9.05
N LYS A 223 17.10 -27.37 9.57
CA LYS A 223 18.25 -27.28 10.47
C LYS A 223 19.37 -26.54 9.73
N ARG A 224 19.66 -25.30 10.15
CA ARG A 224 20.96 -24.68 9.89
C ARG A 224 21.99 -25.49 10.70
N ASN A 225 22.70 -26.38 10.03
CA ASN A 225 23.96 -26.89 10.57
C ASN A 225 25.04 -25.83 10.40
N LYS A 226 25.81 -25.67 11.46
CA LYS A 226 26.98 -24.79 11.59
C LYS A 226 28.03 -25.09 10.55
#